data_09d80c219e1475710bcf8ea411935ec9
#
_entry.id   09d80c219e1475710bcf8ea411935ec9
#
_cell.length_a   1.000
_cell.length_b   1.000
_cell.length_c   1.000
_cell.angle_alpha   90.00
_cell.angle_beta   90.00
_cell.angle_gamma   90.00
#
_symmetry.space_group_name_H-M   'P 1'
#
loop_
_entity.id
_entity.type
_entity.pdbx_description
1 polymer ?
#
loop_
_entity_poly.entity_id
_entity_poly.type
_entity_poly.pdbx_seq_one_letter_code
_entity_poly.pdbx_strand_id
1 'polypeptide(L)'
;RNFATVVYPESAPSDWIDKLDQLHVAALISPLHDKDTNPSGEPKKPHYHVLLMFEGVKDYETQVKPIFAEIGGVGREMVNSARGYARYLCHLDNPEKAQYEPSEVRCMGGADYTDITNLPTDTRKMLAEIMGYIQENEIFSFAEFIDLSRLYHPDWFTLIVNTNGWIVKEFIKSLEWERSVGYVRKAERLPEADIETGEILDSK
;
A
#
# COMPACT_ATOMS: atom_id res chain seq x y z
N ARG A 1 -16.71 -9.77 -1.28
CA ARG A 1 -15.76 -9.42 -2.35
C ARG A 1 -14.38 -9.99 -2.10
N ASN A 2 -13.90 -9.91 -0.86
CA ASN A 2 -12.54 -10.31 -0.54
C ASN A 2 -12.57 -11.51 0.40
N PHE A 3 -11.69 -12.46 0.16
CA PHE A 3 -11.60 -13.69 0.95
C PHE A 3 -10.15 -14.01 1.21
N ALA A 4 -9.89 -14.57 2.39
CA ALA A 4 -8.55 -15.00 2.74
C ALA A 4 -8.53 -16.46 3.19
N THR A 5 -7.39 -17.07 3.04
CA THR A 5 -7.10 -18.43 3.50
C THR A 5 -5.64 -18.53 3.95
N VAL A 6 -5.33 -19.58 4.67
CA VAL A 6 -3.97 -19.93 5.07
C VAL A 6 -3.49 -21.09 4.23
N VAL A 7 -2.24 -21.02 3.76
CA VAL A 7 -1.59 -22.11 3.00
C VAL A 7 -0.37 -22.58 3.76
N TYR A 8 -0.31 -23.87 4.08
CA TYR A 8 0.83 -24.49 4.73
C TYR A 8 1.74 -25.12 3.68
N PRO A 9 3.01 -24.68 3.53
CA PRO A 9 3.93 -25.22 2.52
C PRO A 9 4.10 -26.72 2.58
N GLU A 10 4.04 -27.30 3.78
CA GLU A 10 4.22 -28.75 4.00
C GLU A 10 3.11 -29.61 3.38
N SER A 11 1.91 -29.06 3.19
CA SER A 11 0.73 -29.81 2.70
C SER A 11 0.12 -29.25 1.41
N ALA A 12 0.54 -28.07 0.98
CA ALA A 12 0.08 -27.47 -0.27
C ALA A 12 0.72 -28.17 -1.48
N PRO A 13 0.04 -28.17 -2.65
CA PRO A 13 0.69 -28.58 -3.89
C PRO A 13 1.97 -27.77 -4.15
N SER A 14 3.03 -28.40 -4.67
CA SER A 14 4.31 -27.71 -4.91
C SER A 14 4.20 -26.55 -5.91
N ASP A 15 3.20 -26.57 -6.75
CA ASP A 15 2.89 -25.60 -7.82
C ASP A 15 1.72 -24.64 -7.47
N TRP A 16 1.36 -24.55 -6.18
CA TRP A 16 0.18 -23.80 -5.75
C TRP A 16 0.24 -22.30 -6.12
N ILE A 17 1.43 -21.71 -6.13
CA ILE A 17 1.64 -20.30 -6.50
C ILE A 17 1.38 -20.13 -8.01
N ASP A 18 1.91 -21.01 -8.85
CA ASP A 18 1.72 -20.97 -10.29
C ASP A 18 0.24 -21.19 -10.67
N LYS A 19 -0.44 -22.09 -9.96
CA LYS A 19 -1.90 -22.30 -10.11
C LYS A 19 -2.68 -21.04 -9.78
N LEU A 20 -2.34 -20.36 -8.68
CA LEU A 20 -2.99 -19.10 -8.31
C LEU A 20 -2.77 -18.01 -9.37
N ASP A 21 -1.55 -17.90 -9.91
CA ASP A 21 -1.22 -16.91 -10.95
C ASP A 21 -2.01 -17.17 -12.25
N GLN A 22 -2.17 -18.43 -12.66
CA GLN A 22 -2.94 -18.81 -13.85
C GLN A 22 -4.42 -18.44 -13.77
N LEU A 23 -4.96 -18.23 -12.59
CA LEU A 23 -6.36 -17.80 -12.42
C LEU A 23 -6.58 -16.31 -12.73
N HIS A 24 -5.52 -15.53 -12.87
CA HIS A 24 -5.56 -14.07 -13.11
C HIS A 24 -6.50 -13.32 -12.16
N VAL A 25 -6.64 -13.79 -10.94
CA VAL A 25 -7.39 -13.12 -9.87
C VAL A 25 -6.45 -12.21 -9.09
N ALA A 26 -6.89 -10.98 -8.82
CA ALA A 26 -6.11 -10.08 -7.98
C ALA A 26 -5.90 -10.70 -6.59
N ALA A 27 -4.63 -10.96 -6.27
CA ALA A 27 -4.27 -11.64 -5.03
C ALA A 27 -2.98 -11.08 -4.42
N LEU A 28 -2.89 -11.19 -3.10
CA LEU A 28 -1.67 -10.95 -2.32
C LEU A 28 -1.32 -12.21 -1.54
N ILE A 29 -0.04 -12.57 -1.54
CA ILE A 29 0.52 -13.65 -0.72
C ILE A 29 1.50 -13.04 0.27
N SER A 30 1.35 -13.32 1.55
CA SER A 30 2.27 -12.82 2.59
C SER A 30 3.71 -13.36 2.40
N PRO A 31 4.70 -12.77 3.04
CA PRO A 31 5.93 -13.48 3.38
C PRO A 31 5.61 -14.78 4.12
N LEU A 32 6.57 -15.71 4.20
CA LEU A 32 6.40 -16.91 5.01
C LEU A 32 6.36 -16.54 6.50
N HIS A 33 5.24 -16.77 7.16
CA HIS A 33 5.08 -16.57 8.59
C HIS A 33 5.69 -17.78 9.34
N ASP A 34 6.99 -17.73 9.57
CA ASP A 34 7.78 -18.75 10.25
C ASP A 34 8.23 -18.36 11.67
N LYS A 35 7.99 -17.07 12.04
CA LYS A 35 8.36 -16.51 13.36
C LYS A 35 7.16 -16.29 14.27
N ASP A 36 5.96 -16.61 13.82
CA ASP A 36 4.72 -16.42 14.58
C ASP A 36 4.64 -17.37 15.76
N THR A 37 4.08 -16.88 16.87
CA THR A 37 3.83 -17.68 18.06
C THR A 37 2.33 -17.74 18.40
N ASN A 38 1.93 -18.80 19.05
CA ASN A 38 0.61 -18.92 19.68
C ASN A 38 0.54 -18.06 20.96
N PRO A 39 -0.66 -17.77 21.49
CA PRO A 39 -0.80 -17.10 22.79
C PRO A 39 -0.11 -17.83 23.95
N SER A 40 0.16 -19.13 23.82
CA SER A 40 0.95 -19.95 24.76
C SER A 40 2.45 -19.74 24.64
N GLY A 41 2.94 -18.97 23.62
CA GLY A 41 4.37 -18.78 23.33
C GLY A 41 4.99 -19.87 22.44
N GLU A 42 4.22 -20.90 22.07
CA GLU A 42 4.70 -21.95 21.16
C GLU A 42 4.76 -21.46 19.72
N PRO A 43 5.80 -21.84 18.94
CA PRO A 43 5.88 -21.51 17.52
C PRO A 43 4.67 -22.04 16.73
N LYS A 44 4.12 -21.22 15.86
CA LYS A 44 3.14 -21.67 14.87
C LYS A 44 3.85 -22.42 13.74
N LYS A 45 3.11 -23.31 13.09
CA LYS A 45 3.58 -23.93 11.85
C LYS A 45 3.79 -22.83 10.80
N PRO A 46 4.91 -22.87 10.04
CA PRO A 46 5.13 -21.96 8.93
C PRO A 46 3.95 -21.96 7.95
N HIS A 47 3.49 -20.79 7.59
CA HIS A 47 2.31 -20.64 6.73
C HIS A 47 2.34 -19.33 5.94
N TYR A 48 1.59 -19.31 4.85
CA TYR A 48 1.29 -18.10 4.09
C TYR A 48 -0.16 -17.68 4.34
N HIS A 49 -0.41 -16.38 4.37
CA HIS A 49 -1.74 -15.83 4.20
C HIS A 49 -1.95 -15.46 2.73
N VAL A 50 -3.09 -15.84 2.18
CA VAL A 50 -3.47 -15.52 0.80
C VAL A 50 -4.76 -14.69 0.83
N LEU A 51 -4.71 -13.48 0.29
CA LEU A 51 -5.86 -12.60 0.11
C LEU A 51 -6.28 -12.61 -1.36
N LEU A 52 -7.53 -13.01 -1.63
CA LEU A 52 -8.15 -12.87 -2.95
C LEU A 52 -9.07 -11.65 -2.96
N MET A 53 -8.97 -10.84 -4.01
CA MET A 53 -9.76 -9.62 -4.19
C MET A 53 -10.55 -9.70 -5.49
N PHE A 54 -11.86 -9.47 -5.41
CA PHE A 54 -12.75 -9.51 -6.56
C PHE A 54 -13.47 -8.17 -6.73
N GLU A 55 -13.66 -7.74 -7.95
CA GLU A 55 -14.43 -6.51 -8.25
C GLU A 55 -15.90 -6.63 -7.85
N GLY A 56 -16.49 -7.81 -8.03
CA GLY A 56 -17.87 -8.11 -7.69
C GLY A 56 -18.05 -9.01 -6.47
N VAL A 57 -19.30 -9.19 -6.06
CA VAL A 57 -19.68 -10.18 -5.04
C VAL A 57 -19.47 -11.58 -5.62
N LYS A 58 -18.85 -12.45 -4.85
CA LYS A 58 -18.62 -13.86 -5.20
C LYS A 58 -19.31 -14.76 -4.18
N ASP A 59 -19.91 -15.83 -4.69
CA ASP A 59 -20.38 -16.92 -3.85
C ASP A 59 -19.19 -17.77 -3.40
N TYR A 60 -19.11 -18.00 -2.10
CA TYR A 60 -17.99 -18.73 -1.55
C TYR A 60 -17.95 -20.19 -2.01
N GLU A 61 -19.05 -20.92 -1.89
CA GLU A 61 -19.07 -22.37 -2.09
C GLU A 61 -18.78 -22.75 -3.55
N THR A 62 -19.31 -21.97 -4.49
CA THR A 62 -19.24 -22.28 -5.92
C THR A 62 -18.06 -21.61 -6.64
N GLN A 63 -17.56 -20.47 -6.15
CA GLN A 63 -16.57 -19.66 -6.87
C GLN A 63 -15.22 -19.54 -6.16
N VAL A 64 -15.21 -19.43 -4.83
CA VAL A 64 -13.98 -19.16 -4.06
C VAL A 64 -13.38 -20.44 -3.47
N LYS A 65 -14.23 -21.31 -2.92
CA LYS A 65 -13.79 -22.56 -2.31
C LYS A 65 -13.04 -23.48 -3.26
N PRO A 66 -13.42 -23.63 -4.56
CA PRO A 66 -12.61 -24.41 -5.50
C PRO A 66 -11.20 -23.84 -5.67
N ILE A 67 -11.04 -22.50 -5.71
CA ILE A 67 -9.73 -21.85 -5.78
C ILE A 67 -8.90 -22.20 -4.53
N PHE A 68 -9.48 -22.07 -3.34
CA PHE A 68 -8.78 -22.41 -2.11
C PHE A 68 -8.37 -23.89 -2.06
N ALA A 69 -9.24 -24.79 -2.54
CA ALA A 69 -8.91 -26.23 -2.61
C ALA A 69 -7.75 -26.51 -3.57
N GLU A 70 -7.70 -25.79 -4.71
CA GLU A 70 -6.65 -25.96 -5.71
C GLU A 70 -5.28 -25.53 -5.23
N ILE A 71 -5.21 -24.49 -4.40
CA ILE A 71 -3.96 -23.98 -3.82
C ILE A 71 -3.61 -24.62 -2.46
N GLY A 72 -4.40 -25.56 -1.97
CA GLY A 72 -4.20 -26.17 -0.65
C GLY A 72 -4.54 -25.24 0.52
N GLY A 73 -5.45 -24.30 0.31
CA GLY A 73 -5.90 -23.34 1.33
C GLY A 73 -6.69 -24.00 2.45
N VAL A 74 -6.39 -23.65 3.68
CA VAL A 74 -7.02 -24.16 4.91
C VAL A 74 -7.81 -23.05 5.58
N GLY A 75 -9.08 -23.32 5.84
CA GLY A 75 -9.97 -22.33 6.41
C GLY A 75 -10.42 -21.26 5.42
N ARG A 76 -11.29 -20.38 5.89
CA ARG A 76 -11.73 -19.20 5.15
C ARG A 76 -11.93 -18.02 6.08
N GLU A 77 -11.64 -16.84 5.58
CA GLU A 77 -12.01 -15.59 6.22
C GLU A 77 -12.69 -14.68 5.18
N MET A 78 -13.85 -14.12 5.53
CA MET A 78 -14.47 -13.07 4.74
C MET A 78 -13.83 -11.74 5.14
N VAL A 79 -13.10 -11.13 4.24
CA VAL A 79 -12.33 -9.92 4.50
C VAL A 79 -13.16 -8.68 4.19
N ASN A 80 -13.51 -7.94 5.23
CA ASN A 80 -14.26 -6.69 5.10
C ASN A 80 -13.40 -5.52 4.61
N SER A 81 -12.14 -5.48 4.99
CA SER A 81 -11.18 -4.46 4.60
C SER A 81 -9.96 -5.11 3.93
N ALA A 82 -9.86 -5.00 2.61
CA ALA A 82 -8.68 -5.48 1.88
C ALA A 82 -7.41 -4.78 2.36
N ARG A 83 -7.46 -3.46 2.64
CA ARG A 83 -6.35 -2.71 3.19
C ARG A 83 -5.90 -3.23 4.57
N GLY A 84 -6.85 -3.38 5.49
CA GLY A 84 -6.52 -3.90 6.82
C GLY A 84 -5.89 -5.28 6.76
N TYR A 85 -6.41 -6.17 5.90
CA TYR A 85 -5.85 -7.49 5.73
C TYR A 85 -4.49 -7.47 5.01
N ALA A 86 -4.31 -6.62 3.99
CA ALA A 86 -3.02 -6.45 3.33
C ALA A 86 -1.95 -5.97 4.32
N ARG A 87 -2.24 -5.00 5.19
CA ARG A 87 -1.34 -4.56 6.26
C ARG A 87 -1.03 -5.67 7.27
N TYR A 88 -2.02 -6.53 7.53
CA TYR A 88 -1.86 -7.69 8.39
C TYR A 88 -0.91 -8.75 7.78
N LEU A 89 -0.77 -8.84 6.47
CA LEU A 89 0.19 -9.76 5.82
C LEU A 89 1.65 -9.55 6.28
N CYS A 90 1.99 -8.34 6.74
CA CYS A 90 3.30 -8.01 7.30
C CYS A 90 3.24 -7.58 8.76
N HIS A 91 2.06 -7.70 9.41
CA HIS A 91 1.78 -7.28 10.78
C HIS A 91 2.04 -5.80 11.06
N LEU A 92 1.90 -4.91 10.03
CA LEU A 92 2.23 -3.48 10.14
C LEU A 92 1.49 -2.75 11.27
N ASP A 93 0.29 -3.21 11.61
CA ASP A 93 -0.54 -2.63 12.67
C ASP A 93 -0.48 -3.44 13.98
N ASN A 94 0.41 -4.44 14.06
CA ASN A 94 0.53 -5.36 15.17
C ASN A 94 2.00 -5.45 15.66
N PRO A 95 2.53 -4.40 16.31
CA PRO A 95 3.94 -4.34 16.70
C PRO A 95 4.36 -5.42 17.71
N GLU A 96 3.37 -6.03 18.39
CA GLU A 96 3.57 -7.15 19.34
C GLU A 96 3.87 -8.49 18.63
N LYS A 97 3.62 -8.59 17.32
CA LYS A 97 3.87 -9.78 16.51
C LYS A 97 5.22 -9.69 15.78
N ALA A 98 5.68 -10.82 15.26
CA ALA A 98 6.82 -10.84 14.35
C ALA A 98 6.52 -9.97 13.13
N GLN A 99 7.47 -9.06 12.81
CA GLN A 99 7.33 -8.17 11.65
C GLN A 99 7.93 -8.86 10.42
N TYR A 100 7.30 -8.67 9.26
CA TYR A 100 7.73 -9.20 7.97
C TYR A 100 7.91 -8.07 6.95
N GLU A 101 8.81 -8.29 5.99
CA GLU A 101 9.18 -7.25 5.03
C GLU A 101 8.11 -7.09 3.93
N PRO A 102 7.56 -5.89 3.72
CA PRO A 102 6.60 -5.61 2.65
C PRO A 102 7.08 -5.98 1.25
N SER A 103 8.38 -5.89 0.99
CA SER A 103 8.99 -6.26 -0.29
C SER A 103 8.91 -7.75 -0.62
N GLU A 104 8.64 -8.60 0.37
CA GLU A 104 8.47 -10.05 0.19
C GLU A 104 7.02 -10.45 -0.13
N VAL A 105 6.07 -9.51 -0.06
CA VAL A 105 4.68 -9.76 -0.46
C VAL A 105 4.62 -9.99 -1.96
N ARG A 106 4.03 -11.12 -2.37
CA ARG A 106 3.81 -11.41 -3.79
C ARG A 106 2.47 -10.87 -4.24
N CYS A 107 2.50 -10.07 -5.31
CA CYS A 107 1.33 -9.48 -5.93
C CYS A 107 0.98 -10.24 -7.22
N MET A 108 -0.28 -10.58 -7.42
CA MET A 108 -0.78 -11.34 -8.57
C MET A 108 -2.04 -10.72 -9.16
N GLY A 109 -2.33 -11.00 -10.42
CA GLY A 109 -3.56 -10.59 -11.09
C GLY A 109 -3.77 -9.07 -11.11
N GLY A 110 -2.69 -8.28 -11.18
CA GLY A 110 -2.76 -6.81 -11.19
C GLY A 110 -2.93 -6.18 -9.80
N ALA A 111 -2.84 -6.93 -8.71
CA ALA A 111 -2.81 -6.35 -7.37
C ALA A 111 -1.50 -5.59 -7.14
N ASP A 112 -1.58 -4.45 -6.44
CA ASP A 112 -0.42 -3.70 -5.96
C ASP A 112 -0.52 -3.56 -4.43
N TYR A 113 0.46 -4.12 -3.72
CA TYR A 113 0.49 -4.12 -2.26
C TYR A 113 0.62 -2.70 -1.70
N THR A 114 1.45 -1.88 -2.32
CA THR A 114 1.70 -0.51 -1.88
C THR A 114 0.44 0.35 -2.01
N ASP A 115 -0.24 0.27 -3.14
CA ASP A 115 -1.49 0.99 -3.37
C ASP A 115 -2.60 0.56 -2.38
N ILE A 116 -2.67 -0.74 -2.09
CA ILE A 116 -3.69 -1.28 -1.19
C ILE A 116 -3.41 -0.90 0.27
N THR A 117 -2.15 -0.88 0.70
CA THR A 117 -1.76 -0.66 2.10
C THR A 117 -1.64 0.80 2.49
N ASN A 118 -1.38 1.70 1.54
CA ASN A 118 -1.22 3.13 1.81
C ASN A 118 -2.47 3.72 2.47
N LEU A 119 -2.27 4.34 3.62
CA LEU A 119 -3.31 5.12 4.29
C LEU A 119 -3.44 6.49 3.60
N PRO A 120 -4.65 7.06 3.51
CA PRO A 120 -4.82 8.43 3.02
C PRO A 120 -3.98 9.46 3.80
N THR A 121 -3.72 9.19 5.07
CA THR A 121 -2.86 10.00 5.94
C THR A 121 -1.40 9.93 5.48
N ASP A 122 -0.88 8.73 5.16
CA ASP A 122 0.49 8.55 4.68
C ASP A 122 0.67 9.23 3.33
N THR A 123 -0.29 9.08 2.43
CA THR A 123 -0.31 9.79 1.13
C THR A 123 -0.27 11.31 1.32
N ARG A 124 -1.06 11.86 2.26
CA ARG A 124 -1.08 13.31 2.53
C ARG A 124 0.24 13.80 3.11
N LYS A 125 0.83 13.06 4.05
CA LYS A 125 2.14 13.38 4.63
C LYS A 125 3.21 13.41 3.53
N MET A 126 3.26 12.38 2.71
CA MET A 126 4.22 12.29 1.62
C MET A 126 4.02 13.40 0.56
N LEU A 127 2.78 13.75 0.22
CA LEU A 127 2.51 14.89 -0.67
C LEU A 127 2.94 16.22 -0.06
N ALA A 128 2.73 16.43 1.23
CA ALA A 128 3.18 17.63 1.92
C ALA A 128 4.72 17.73 1.93
N GLU A 129 5.41 16.63 2.18
CA GLU A 129 6.86 16.51 2.11
C GLU A 129 7.39 16.81 0.71
N ILE A 130 6.80 16.21 -0.34
CA ILE A 130 7.10 16.48 -1.74
C ILE A 130 6.95 17.96 -2.08
N MET A 131 5.83 18.57 -1.70
CA MET A 131 5.57 19.99 -1.97
C MET A 131 6.54 20.90 -1.24
N GLY A 132 6.90 20.59 0.01
CA GLY A 132 7.93 21.29 0.77
C GLY A 132 9.28 21.22 0.07
N TYR A 133 9.70 20.01 -0.31
CA TYR A 133 10.96 19.79 -0.99
C TYR A 133 11.07 20.56 -2.33
N ILE A 134 10.01 20.55 -3.13
CA ILE A 134 9.94 21.30 -4.41
C ILE A 134 10.13 22.80 -4.16
N GLN A 135 9.51 23.36 -3.12
CA GLN A 135 9.63 24.78 -2.77
C GLN A 135 11.03 25.13 -2.24
N GLU A 136 11.55 24.33 -1.32
CA GLU A 136 12.86 24.57 -0.69
C GLU A 136 14.02 24.48 -1.70
N ASN A 137 13.89 23.60 -2.71
CA ASN A 137 14.90 23.40 -3.72
C ASN A 137 14.61 24.16 -5.04
N GLU A 138 13.60 25.03 -5.05
CA GLU A 138 13.23 25.86 -6.22
C GLU A 138 13.05 25.06 -7.53
N ILE A 139 12.38 23.88 -7.45
CA ILE A 139 12.16 23.02 -8.61
C ILE A 139 10.95 23.53 -9.40
N PHE A 140 11.19 23.99 -10.63
CA PHE A 140 10.18 24.54 -11.54
C PHE A 140 9.92 23.67 -12.76
N SER A 141 10.57 22.52 -12.87
CA SER A 141 10.37 21.53 -13.93
C SER A 141 9.83 20.22 -13.38
N PHE A 142 8.68 19.81 -13.88
CA PHE A 142 8.12 18.51 -13.51
C PHE A 142 9.00 17.34 -14.00
N ALA A 143 9.65 17.48 -15.17
CA ALA A 143 10.57 16.47 -15.69
C ALA A 143 11.79 16.30 -14.78
N GLU A 144 12.38 17.41 -14.32
CA GLU A 144 13.50 17.40 -13.37
C GLU A 144 13.08 16.72 -12.05
N PHE A 145 11.88 17.05 -11.54
CA PHE A 145 11.37 16.44 -10.32
C PHE A 145 11.14 14.93 -10.48
N ILE A 146 10.61 14.47 -11.62
CA ILE A 146 10.44 13.05 -11.93
C ILE A 146 11.77 12.31 -11.94
N ASP A 147 12.79 12.86 -12.59
CA ASP A 147 14.13 12.24 -12.65
C ASP A 147 14.77 12.16 -11.26
N LEU A 148 14.63 13.22 -10.46
CA LEU A 148 15.11 13.26 -9.07
C LEU A 148 14.40 12.21 -8.22
N SER A 149 13.07 12.16 -8.29
CA SER A 149 12.28 11.20 -7.55
C SER A 149 12.66 9.76 -7.90
N ARG A 150 12.80 9.46 -9.18
CA ARG A 150 13.17 8.12 -9.67
C ARG A 150 14.54 7.67 -9.16
N LEU A 151 15.50 8.60 -9.02
CA LEU A 151 16.88 8.29 -8.64
C LEU A 151 17.09 8.23 -7.13
N TYR A 152 16.44 9.11 -6.38
CA TYR A 152 16.76 9.34 -4.97
C TYR A 152 15.60 9.08 -4.01
N HIS A 153 14.35 9.07 -4.49
CA HIS A 153 13.13 8.89 -3.68
C HIS A 153 12.14 7.94 -4.36
N PRO A 154 12.42 6.62 -4.41
CA PRO A 154 11.57 5.64 -5.11
C PRO A 154 10.13 5.60 -4.62
N ASP A 155 9.89 5.90 -3.35
CA ASP A 155 8.56 6.01 -2.72
C ASP A 155 7.78 7.21 -3.29
N TRP A 156 8.41 8.37 -3.44
CA TRP A 156 7.80 9.52 -4.10
C TRP A 156 7.48 9.22 -5.57
N PHE A 157 8.41 8.59 -6.26
CA PHE A 157 8.20 8.20 -7.65
C PHE A 157 6.99 7.28 -7.80
N THR A 158 6.87 6.26 -6.94
CA THR A 158 5.73 5.35 -6.90
C THR A 158 4.41 6.10 -6.66
N LEU A 159 4.38 7.02 -5.68
CA LEU A 159 3.20 7.83 -5.38
C LEU A 159 2.76 8.70 -6.57
N ILE A 160 3.73 9.29 -7.28
CA ILE A 160 3.47 10.18 -8.42
C ILE A 160 2.93 9.39 -9.62
N VAL A 161 3.55 8.26 -9.93
CA VAL A 161 3.19 7.45 -11.11
C VAL A 161 1.80 6.84 -10.94
N ASN A 162 1.48 6.35 -9.73
CA ASN A 162 0.23 5.63 -9.52
C ASN A 162 -1.00 6.53 -9.48
N THR A 163 -0.98 7.64 -8.73
CA THR A 163 -2.23 8.38 -8.48
C THR A 163 -2.09 9.91 -8.39
N ASN A 164 -0.93 10.42 -8.00
CA ASN A 164 -0.82 11.81 -7.55
C ASN A 164 0.02 12.74 -8.46
N GLY A 165 0.47 12.25 -9.61
CA GLY A 165 1.34 13.00 -10.52
C GLY A 165 0.72 14.29 -11.03
N TRP A 166 -0.59 14.31 -11.24
CA TRP A 166 -1.30 15.51 -11.72
C TRP A 166 -1.23 16.66 -10.71
N ILE A 167 -1.42 16.40 -9.40
CA ILE A 167 -1.40 17.47 -8.39
C ILE A 167 0.01 18.05 -8.21
N VAL A 168 1.03 17.20 -8.23
CA VAL A 168 2.43 17.64 -8.17
C VAL A 168 2.80 18.47 -9.39
N LYS A 169 2.39 18.03 -10.59
CA LYS A 169 2.60 18.77 -11.83
C LYS A 169 1.94 20.15 -11.81
N GLU A 170 0.68 20.24 -11.39
CA GLU A 170 -0.03 21.52 -11.33
C GLU A 170 0.54 22.43 -10.24
N PHE A 171 1.06 21.86 -9.15
CA PHE A 171 1.77 22.61 -8.13
C PHE A 171 3.05 23.26 -8.68
N ILE A 172 3.89 22.50 -9.39
CA ILE A 172 5.11 23.02 -10.03
C ILE A 172 4.77 24.12 -11.06
N LYS A 173 3.76 23.91 -11.89
CA LYS A 173 3.28 24.94 -12.84
C LYS A 173 2.85 26.22 -12.13
N SER A 174 2.17 26.10 -10.98
CA SER A 174 1.77 27.27 -10.19
C SER A 174 2.98 28.03 -9.68
N LEU A 175 4.01 27.33 -9.18
CA LEU A 175 5.26 27.93 -8.75
C LEU A 175 6.00 28.65 -9.89
N GLU A 176 6.06 28.02 -11.06
CA GLU A 176 6.67 28.61 -12.26
C GLU A 176 5.95 29.90 -12.66
N TRP A 177 4.61 29.90 -12.66
CA TRP A 177 3.80 31.08 -12.94
C TRP A 177 4.05 32.18 -11.89
N GLU A 178 4.00 31.85 -10.59
CA GLU A 178 4.26 32.81 -9.51
C GLU A 178 5.61 33.49 -9.69
N ARG A 179 6.64 32.72 -10.01
CA ARG A 179 7.98 33.24 -10.30
C ARG A 179 7.99 34.17 -11.52
N SER A 180 7.31 33.77 -12.60
CA SER A 180 7.29 34.52 -13.87
C SER A 180 6.65 35.91 -13.76
N VAL A 181 5.67 36.06 -12.84
CA VAL A 181 4.96 37.33 -12.62
C VAL A 181 5.40 38.08 -11.36
N GLY A 182 6.40 37.57 -10.65
CA GLY A 182 6.88 38.15 -9.39
C GLY A 182 5.84 38.12 -8.28
N TYR A 183 4.96 37.10 -8.27
CA TYR A 183 3.93 36.96 -7.25
C TYR A 183 4.56 36.54 -5.91
N VAL A 184 4.28 37.30 -4.86
CA VAL A 184 4.72 36.98 -3.50
C VAL A 184 3.55 36.42 -2.71
N ARG A 185 3.67 35.18 -2.27
CA ARG A 185 2.69 34.57 -1.36
C ARG A 185 2.64 35.31 -0.05
N LYS A 186 1.46 35.65 0.43
CA LYS A 186 1.27 36.18 1.77
C LYS A 186 1.21 34.99 2.73
N ALA A 187 2.33 34.65 3.34
CA ALA A 187 2.43 33.57 4.34
C ALA A 187 1.42 33.70 5.49
N GLU A 188 1.05 34.94 5.84
CA GLU A 188 0.07 35.27 6.89
C GLU A 188 -1.38 34.83 6.59
N ARG A 189 -1.67 34.25 5.40
CA ARG A 189 -3.03 33.88 5.01
C ARG A 189 -3.35 32.40 5.17
N LEU A 190 -2.35 31.56 5.35
CA LEU A 190 -2.57 30.13 5.53
C LEU A 190 -2.40 29.83 7.02
N PRO A 191 -3.50 29.48 7.72
CA PRO A 191 -3.36 29.01 9.10
C PRO A 191 -2.50 27.73 9.12
N GLU A 192 -1.68 27.60 10.13
CA GLU A 192 -1.01 26.32 10.37
C GLU A 192 -2.06 25.26 10.66
N ALA A 193 -1.95 24.13 10.00
CA ALA A 193 -2.84 23.00 10.21
C ALA A 193 -2.01 21.76 10.57
N ASP A 194 -2.56 20.93 11.44
CA ASP A 194 -2.00 19.62 11.72
C ASP A 194 -2.11 18.73 10.49
N ILE A 195 -0.99 18.17 10.06
CA ILE A 195 -0.90 17.35 8.83
C ILE A 195 -1.64 16.02 8.99
N GLU A 196 -1.78 15.53 10.22
CA GLU A 196 -2.43 14.25 10.51
C GLU A 196 -3.94 14.38 10.59
N THR A 197 -4.43 15.39 11.30
CA THR A 197 -5.86 15.58 11.55
C THR A 197 -6.51 16.55 10.59
N GLY A 198 -5.74 17.48 10.00
CA GLY A 198 -6.25 18.59 9.20
C GLY A 198 -6.86 19.71 10.03
N GLU A 199 -6.74 19.67 11.35
CA GLU A 199 -7.22 20.72 12.24
C GLU A 199 -6.36 21.98 12.13
N ILE A 200 -7.03 23.15 12.09
CA ILE A 200 -6.34 24.45 12.06
C ILE A 200 -5.75 24.71 13.45
N LEU A 201 -4.43 24.88 13.49
CA LEU A 201 -3.74 25.28 14.70
C LEU A 201 -3.95 26.78 14.91
N ASP A 202 -4.73 27.16 15.94
CA ASP A 202 -4.92 28.56 16.30
C ASP A 202 -3.58 29.23 16.58
N SER A 203 -3.20 30.20 15.75
CA SER A 203 -2.11 31.12 16.05
C SER A 203 -2.51 32.01 17.23
N LYS A 204 -1.90 31.74 18.40
CA LYS A 204 -1.99 32.63 19.56
C LYS A 204 -1.23 33.91 19.34
#